data_7f30e3381ee0eb3d361da31810d06691
#
_entry.id   7f30e3381ee0eb3d361da31810d06691
#
_cell.length_a   1.000
_cell.length_b   1.000
_cell.length_c   1.000
_cell.angle_alpha   90.00
_cell.angle_beta   90.00
_cell.angle_gamma   90.00
#
_symmetry.space_group_name_H-M   'P 1'
#
loop_
_entity.id
_entity.type
_entity.pdbx_description
1 polymer ?
#
loop_
_entity_poly.entity_id
_entity_poly.type
_entity_poly.pdbx_seq_one_letter_code
_entity_poly.pdbx_strand_id
1 'polypeptide(L)'
;MALSSTLKQIVVFDKDVKFDSRDESSIYMDDFLAMGKDRQHQAEVDKRTAESDTEDLMNILYTSGTTGESKGVMLSHAGYESVMDAHCERFPGLGENDVVINFLPFTHVFERAWSCWCLCVGAELNINLRPQDIQMTIKEVRPTAMCSVPRFWEKVYAGVNEVIGSATGVKKTLMQDAIKVGREHNVEYVCKGKSAPLWLHMKYKFYEKTIYSLLKKTLGLDRGAFFPTAGAAIPPAVQDFVLSVGIN
;
A
#
# COMPACT_ATOMS: atom_id res chain seq x y z
N MET A 1 28.85 -17.84 15.96
CA MET A 1 27.45 -18.23 16.13
C MET A 1 27.36 -19.72 15.81
N ALA A 2 26.87 -20.53 16.72
CA ALA A 2 26.59 -21.93 16.36
C ALA A 2 25.36 -21.91 15.43
N LEU A 3 25.55 -22.26 14.17
CA LEU A 3 24.45 -22.44 13.22
C LEU A 3 23.51 -23.52 13.77
N SER A 4 22.21 -23.26 13.71
CA SER A 4 21.19 -24.29 14.00
C SER A 4 21.53 -25.52 13.14
N SER A 5 21.48 -26.74 13.75
CA SER A 5 21.75 -28.01 13.02
C SER A 5 20.77 -28.25 11.85
N THR A 6 19.69 -27.46 11.76
CA THR A 6 18.67 -27.54 10.72
C THR A 6 18.89 -26.54 9.57
N LEU A 7 19.71 -25.50 9.75
CA LEU A 7 20.01 -24.53 8.71
C LEU A 7 21.05 -25.12 7.74
N LYS A 8 20.65 -25.30 6.49
CA LYS A 8 21.52 -25.90 5.45
C LYS A 8 22.18 -24.86 4.58
N GLN A 9 21.51 -23.74 4.29
CA GLN A 9 21.99 -22.74 3.36
C GLN A 9 21.46 -21.36 3.70
N ILE A 10 22.27 -20.32 3.46
CA ILE A 10 21.93 -18.91 3.56
C ILE A 10 22.00 -18.32 2.16
N VAL A 11 20.90 -17.70 1.71
CA VAL A 11 20.84 -17.01 0.42
C VAL A 11 20.98 -15.51 0.65
N VAL A 12 21.99 -14.90 0.06
CA VAL A 12 22.34 -13.49 0.22
C VAL A 12 21.93 -12.71 -1.04
N PHE A 13 21.10 -11.69 -0.86
CA PHE A 13 20.59 -10.84 -1.95
C PHE A 13 21.60 -9.75 -2.35
N ASP A 14 22.31 -9.20 -1.37
CA ASP A 14 23.24 -8.10 -1.57
C ASP A 14 24.61 -8.61 -1.99
N LYS A 15 25.02 -8.28 -3.22
CA LYS A 15 26.32 -8.69 -3.81
C LYS A 15 27.52 -7.96 -3.19
N ASP A 16 27.30 -6.88 -2.46
CA ASP A 16 28.38 -6.16 -1.77
C ASP A 16 28.81 -6.88 -0.48
N VAL A 17 27.94 -7.74 0.06
CA VAL A 17 28.28 -8.64 1.17
C VAL A 17 29.29 -9.68 0.68
N LYS A 18 30.48 -9.71 1.26
CA LYS A 18 31.51 -10.72 0.95
C LYS A 18 31.47 -11.84 1.96
N PHE A 19 31.52 -13.08 1.48
CA PHE A 19 31.58 -14.24 2.34
C PHE A 19 32.99 -14.42 2.92
N ASP A 20 33.04 -14.92 4.16
CA ASP A 20 34.31 -15.44 4.72
C ASP A 20 34.75 -16.67 3.91
N SER A 21 36.06 -16.85 3.72
CA SER A 21 36.62 -17.97 2.95
C SER A 21 36.27 -19.35 3.53
N ARG A 22 35.79 -19.40 4.77
CA ARG A 22 35.35 -20.61 5.48
C ARG A 22 33.83 -20.83 5.43
N ASP A 23 33.10 -19.91 4.78
CA ASP A 23 31.63 -20.00 4.69
C ASP A 23 31.22 -20.82 3.47
N GLU A 24 30.93 -22.09 3.73
CA GLU A 24 30.42 -23.05 2.73
C GLU A 24 28.89 -23.07 2.66
N SER A 25 28.21 -22.34 3.55
CA SER A 25 26.77 -22.36 3.70
C SER A 25 26.05 -21.22 2.99
N SER A 26 26.78 -20.17 2.58
CA SER A 26 26.18 -18.99 1.93
C SER A 26 26.36 -19.01 0.43
N ILE A 27 25.29 -18.62 -0.28
CA ILE A 27 25.32 -18.41 -1.75
C ILE A 27 24.62 -17.09 -2.09
N TYR A 28 24.96 -16.52 -3.25
CA TYR A 28 24.22 -15.37 -3.76
C TYR A 28 22.88 -15.81 -4.39
N MET A 29 21.92 -14.89 -4.40
CA MET A 29 20.60 -15.15 -4.98
C MET A 29 20.66 -15.60 -6.44
N ASP A 30 21.58 -15.05 -7.25
CA ASP A 30 21.74 -15.46 -8.66
C ASP A 30 22.13 -16.92 -8.80
N ASP A 31 23.05 -17.40 -7.94
CA ASP A 31 23.51 -18.80 -7.94
C ASP A 31 22.37 -19.71 -7.47
N PHE A 32 21.62 -19.27 -6.43
CA PHE A 32 20.43 -19.99 -5.97
C PHE A 32 19.39 -20.15 -7.09
N LEU A 33 19.09 -19.07 -7.83
CA LEU A 33 18.17 -19.12 -8.97
C LEU A 33 18.70 -20.00 -10.12
N ALA A 34 20.03 -20.04 -10.32
CA ALA A 34 20.63 -20.88 -11.34
C ALA A 34 20.45 -22.37 -11.06
N MET A 35 20.37 -22.79 -9.80
CA MET A 35 20.11 -24.18 -9.42
C MET A 35 18.75 -24.72 -9.89
N GLY A 36 17.77 -23.87 -10.14
CA GLY A 36 16.44 -24.27 -10.60
C GLY A 36 16.22 -24.23 -12.11
N LYS A 37 17.23 -23.82 -12.90
CA LYS A 37 17.06 -23.60 -14.35
C LYS A 37 16.80 -24.88 -15.16
N ASP A 38 17.33 -26.00 -14.73
CA ASP A 38 17.19 -27.29 -15.41
C ASP A 38 15.85 -28.00 -15.13
N ARG A 39 15.02 -27.44 -14.23
CA ARG A 39 13.72 -27.98 -13.83
C ARG A 39 13.76 -29.43 -13.32
N GLN A 40 14.88 -29.90 -12.85
CA GLN A 40 15.05 -31.31 -12.38
C GLN A 40 14.06 -31.70 -11.27
N HIS A 41 13.51 -30.71 -10.54
CA HIS A 41 12.55 -30.93 -9.45
C HIS A 41 11.11 -30.59 -9.86
N GLN A 42 10.81 -30.34 -11.15
CA GLN A 42 9.49 -29.90 -11.59
C GLN A 42 8.39 -30.89 -11.21
N ALA A 43 8.62 -32.20 -11.36
CA ALA A 43 7.64 -33.22 -11.01
C ALA A 43 7.27 -33.21 -9.50
N GLU A 44 8.24 -32.93 -8.63
CA GLU A 44 7.96 -32.79 -7.19
C GLU A 44 7.21 -31.48 -6.87
N VAL A 45 7.52 -30.39 -7.57
CA VAL A 45 6.76 -29.12 -7.45
C VAL A 45 5.32 -29.34 -7.86
N ASP A 46 5.09 -29.96 -9.02
CA ASP A 46 3.75 -30.22 -9.54
C ASP A 46 2.94 -31.11 -8.59
N LYS A 47 3.59 -32.14 -8.03
CA LYS A 47 2.99 -33.03 -7.03
C LYS A 47 2.56 -32.23 -5.78
N ARG A 48 3.45 -31.44 -5.18
CA ARG A 48 3.15 -30.63 -3.99
C ARG A 48 2.04 -29.62 -4.25
N THR A 49 2.04 -29.02 -5.44
CA THR A 49 0.97 -28.10 -5.84
C THR A 49 -0.38 -28.80 -5.92
N ALA A 50 -0.41 -30.03 -6.48
CA ALA A 50 -1.65 -30.82 -6.58
C ALA A 50 -2.14 -31.37 -5.22
N GLU A 51 -1.24 -31.58 -4.27
CA GLU A 51 -1.54 -32.08 -2.93
C GLU A 51 -1.84 -30.95 -1.92
N SER A 52 -1.64 -29.66 -2.29
CA SER A 52 -1.89 -28.54 -1.39
C SER A 52 -3.38 -28.34 -1.13
N ASP A 53 -3.72 -27.99 0.11
CA ASP A 53 -5.07 -27.73 0.59
C ASP A 53 -5.20 -26.29 1.09
N THR A 54 -6.43 -25.78 1.07
CA THR A 54 -6.70 -24.42 1.56
C THR A 54 -6.45 -24.26 3.06
N GLU A 55 -6.52 -25.35 3.83
CA GLU A 55 -6.18 -25.35 5.25
C GLU A 55 -4.67 -25.42 5.52
N ASP A 56 -3.85 -25.65 4.49
CA ASP A 56 -2.40 -25.64 4.64
C ASP A 56 -1.89 -24.28 5.09
N LEU A 57 -0.79 -24.32 5.85
CA LEU A 57 -0.12 -23.12 6.35
C LEU A 57 0.52 -22.32 5.20
N MET A 58 0.02 -21.15 4.92
CA MET A 58 0.60 -20.25 3.92
C MET A 58 1.84 -19.51 4.46
N ASN A 59 1.73 -18.96 5.68
CA ASN A 59 2.85 -18.27 6.32
C ASN A 59 2.67 -18.12 7.84
N ILE A 60 3.77 -17.74 8.51
CA ILE A 60 3.78 -17.37 9.93
C ILE A 60 4.26 -15.91 10.03
N LEU A 61 3.42 -15.05 10.58
CA LEU A 61 3.77 -13.65 10.84
C LEU A 61 4.09 -13.46 12.33
N TYR A 62 5.30 -13.02 12.63
CA TYR A 62 5.70 -12.76 14.01
C TYR A 62 5.28 -11.36 14.44
N THR A 63 4.60 -11.27 15.59
CA THR A 63 4.23 -10.01 16.24
C THR A 63 5.07 -9.81 17.48
N SER A 64 5.39 -8.54 17.81
CA SER A 64 6.00 -8.21 19.09
C SER A 64 4.98 -8.48 20.21
N GLY A 65 5.19 -9.56 20.97
CA GLY A 65 4.31 -9.90 22.08
C GLY A 65 4.39 -8.84 23.20
N THR A 66 3.27 -8.57 23.87
CA THR A 66 3.21 -7.70 25.05
C THR A 66 4.04 -8.23 26.23
N THR A 67 4.40 -9.50 26.20
CA THR A 67 5.20 -10.22 27.21
C THR A 67 6.69 -10.29 26.89
N GLY A 68 7.15 -9.62 25.83
CA GLY A 68 8.56 -9.59 25.41
C GLY A 68 8.98 -10.70 24.43
N GLU A 69 8.28 -11.83 24.37
CA GLU A 69 8.53 -12.88 23.37
C GLU A 69 7.66 -12.69 22.12
N SER A 70 8.28 -12.79 20.94
CA SER A 70 7.56 -12.72 19.66
C SER A 70 6.65 -13.93 19.49
N LYS A 71 5.40 -13.70 19.08
CA LYS A 71 4.42 -14.75 18.82
C LYS A 71 4.25 -14.94 17.32
N GLY A 72 4.36 -16.17 16.85
CA GLY A 72 4.12 -16.55 15.46
C GLY A 72 2.64 -16.79 15.20
N VAL A 73 2.01 -15.90 14.44
CA VAL A 73 0.61 -16.06 13.99
C VAL A 73 0.61 -16.88 12.72
N MET A 74 0.01 -18.07 12.79
CA MET A 74 -0.13 -18.97 11.65
C MET A 74 -1.33 -18.57 10.80
N LEU A 75 -1.12 -18.41 9.50
CA LEU A 75 -2.14 -18.05 8.53
C LEU A 75 -2.21 -19.10 7.44
N SER A 76 -3.41 -19.67 7.22
CA SER A 76 -3.69 -20.64 6.16
C SER A 76 -4.01 -19.95 4.83
N HIS A 77 -4.01 -20.72 3.73
CA HIS A 77 -4.50 -20.27 2.44
C HIS A 77 -5.98 -19.85 2.51
N ALA A 78 -6.84 -20.60 3.21
CA ALA A 78 -8.25 -20.26 3.42
C ALA A 78 -8.45 -18.87 4.07
N GLY A 79 -7.57 -18.51 5.02
CA GLY A 79 -7.60 -17.18 5.64
C GLY A 79 -7.32 -16.06 4.63
N TYR A 80 -6.40 -16.25 3.70
CA TYR A 80 -6.12 -15.30 2.62
C TYR A 80 -7.26 -15.26 1.59
N GLU A 81 -7.82 -16.41 1.20
CA GLU A 81 -8.96 -16.50 0.28
C GLU A 81 -10.15 -15.69 0.80
N SER A 82 -10.53 -15.87 2.08
CA SER A 82 -11.59 -15.09 2.70
C SER A 82 -11.35 -13.58 2.66
N VAL A 83 -10.11 -13.14 2.83
CA VAL A 83 -9.74 -11.71 2.72
C VAL A 83 -9.82 -11.25 1.27
N MET A 84 -9.43 -12.07 0.30
CA MET A 84 -9.54 -11.75 -1.13
C MET A 84 -10.99 -11.59 -1.55
N ASP A 85 -11.88 -12.48 -1.12
CA ASP A 85 -13.32 -12.39 -1.38
C ASP A 85 -13.91 -11.09 -0.83
N ALA A 86 -13.59 -10.74 0.42
CA ALA A 86 -14.01 -9.49 1.03
C ALA A 86 -13.51 -8.25 0.26
N HIS A 87 -12.28 -8.31 -0.29
CA HIS A 87 -11.74 -7.23 -1.12
C HIS A 87 -12.45 -7.16 -2.48
N CYS A 88 -12.74 -8.29 -3.12
CA CYS A 88 -13.51 -8.34 -4.37
C CYS A 88 -14.91 -7.74 -4.21
N GLU A 89 -15.59 -8.03 -3.10
CA GLU A 89 -16.88 -7.41 -2.78
C GLU A 89 -16.78 -5.91 -2.53
N ARG A 90 -15.74 -5.48 -1.82
CA ARG A 90 -15.56 -4.08 -1.40
C ARG A 90 -15.06 -3.19 -2.55
N PHE A 91 -14.24 -3.73 -3.42
CA PHE A 91 -13.57 -3.00 -4.51
C PHE A 91 -13.78 -3.70 -5.87
N PRO A 92 -15.02 -3.85 -6.34
CA PRO A 92 -15.34 -4.66 -7.52
C PRO A 92 -14.78 -4.10 -8.83
N GLY A 93 -14.24 -2.88 -8.81
CA GLY A 93 -13.67 -2.22 -10.00
C GLY A 93 -12.17 -2.36 -10.16
N LEU A 94 -11.44 -2.96 -9.19
CA LEU A 94 -9.99 -3.11 -9.28
C LEU A 94 -9.64 -4.37 -10.09
N GLY A 95 -8.72 -4.23 -11.06
CA GLY A 95 -8.33 -5.32 -11.96
C GLY A 95 -7.13 -5.01 -12.83
N GLU A 96 -7.04 -5.62 -13.99
CA GLU A 96 -5.88 -5.59 -14.92
C GLU A 96 -5.46 -4.19 -15.39
N ASN A 97 -6.35 -3.22 -15.34
CA ASN A 97 -6.05 -1.84 -15.76
C ASN A 97 -5.56 -0.95 -14.60
N ASP A 98 -5.49 -1.53 -13.40
CA ASP A 98 -5.08 -0.80 -12.22
C ASP A 98 -3.58 -0.92 -11.96
N VAL A 99 -3.05 0.17 -11.41
CA VAL A 99 -1.66 0.31 -11.04
C VAL A 99 -1.60 0.56 -9.54
N VAL A 100 -0.92 -0.31 -8.80
CA VAL A 100 -0.82 -0.21 -7.35
C VAL A 100 0.62 -0.09 -6.89
N ILE A 101 0.83 0.48 -5.71
CA ILE A 101 2.14 0.58 -5.07
C ILE A 101 2.12 -0.17 -3.75
N ASN A 102 3.13 -1.02 -3.56
CA ASN A 102 3.49 -1.61 -2.28
C ASN A 102 4.58 -0.79 -1.62
N PHE A 103 4.33 -0.29 -0.42
CA PHE A 103 5.32 0.47 0.34
C PHE A 103 5.32 0.21 1.85
N LEU A 104 4.30 -0.46 2.36
CA LEU A 104 4.27 -0.89 3.75
C LEU A 104 5.08 -2.20 3.91
N PRO A 105 5.52 -2.55 5.12
CA PRO A 105 6.30 -3.76 5.34
C PRO A 105 5.52 -5.03 5.04
N PHE A 106 6.06 -5.92 4.22
CA PHE A 106 5.50 -7.26 3.95
C PHE A 106 5.47 -8.18 5.17
N THR A 107 6.14 -7.81 6.24
CA THR A 107 6.04 -8.47 7.55
C THR A 107 4.71 -8.18 8.24
N HIS A 108 3.91 -7.26 7.71
CA HIS A 108 2.59 -6.92 8.23
C HIS A 108 1.49 -7.52 7.36
N VAL A 109 0.49 -8.13 7.98
CA VAL A 109 -0.60 -8.82 7.28
C VAL A 109 -1.35 -7.91 6.31
N PHE A 110 -1.53 -6.63 6.64
CA PHE A 110 -2.28 -5.69 5.82
C PHE A 110 -1.68 -5.51 4.41
N GLU A 111 -0.37 -5.21 4.33
CA GLU A 111 0.31 -5.07 3.04
C GLU A 111 0.37 -6.39 2.28
N ARG A 112 0.63 -7.48 2.98
CA ARG A 112 0.73 -8.80 2.37
C ARG A 112 -0.59 -9.26 1.75
N ALA A 113 -1.70 -9.14 2.48
CA ALA A 113 -3.02 -9.51 1.99
C ALA A 113 -3.46 -8.61 0.81
N TRP A 114 -3.23 -7.31 0.93
CA TRP A 114 -3.46 -6.35 -0.16
C TRP A 114 -2.70 -6.73 -1.43
N SER A 115 -1.40 -6.99 -1.31
CA SER A 115 -0.56 -7.36 -2.44
C SER A 115 -0.98 -8.67 -3.10
N CYS A 116 -1.28 -9.70 -2.29
CA CYS A 116 -1.77 -10.96 -2.80
C CYS A 116 -3.07 -10.77 -3.59
N TRP A 117 -4.00 -10.00 -3.05
CA TRP A 117 -5.25 -9.70 -3.75
C TRP A 117 -5.03 -8.92 -5.05
N CYS A 118 -4.19 -7.88 -5.05
CA CYS A 118 -3.87 -7.12 -6.26
C CYS A 118 -3.29 -8.01 -7.37
N LEU A 119 -2.41 -8.96 -7.02
CA LEU A 119 -1.88 -9.93 -7.97
C LEU A 119 -2.96 -10.89 -8.49
N CYS A 120 -3.86 -11.36 -7.63
CA CYS A 120 -4.95 -12.27 -8.02
C CYS A 120 -5.93 -11.62 -9.00
N VAL A 121 -6.19 -10.31 -8.88
CA VAL A 121 -7.07 -9.58 -9.80
C VAL A 121 -6.33 -9.04 -11.04
N GLY A 122 -5.02 -9.31 -11.16
CA GLY A 122 -4.21 -8.96 -12.33
C GLY A 122 -3.70 -7.51 -12.35
N ALA A 123 -3.78 -6.76 -11.24
CA ALA A 123 -3.29 -5.39 -11.18
C ALA A 123 -1.75 -5.30 -11.32
N GLU A 124 -1.27 -4.24 -11.96
CA GLU A 124 0.16 -3.94 -12.04
C GLU A 124 0.69 -3.54 -10.66
N LEU A 125 1.63 -4.32 -10.11
CA LEU A 125 2.18 -4.14 -8.78
C LEU A 125 3.57 -3.50 -8.81
N ASN A 126 3.70 -2.29 -8.29
CA ASN A 126 4.94 -1.54 -8.20
C ASN A 126 5.48 -1.58 -6.76
N ILE A 127 6.72 -2.00 -6.59
CA ILE A 127 7.35 -2.14 -5.27
C ILE A 127 8.22 -0.92 -4.97
N ASN A 128 7.87 -0.19 -3.90
CA ASN A 128 8.72 0.87 -3.38
C ASN A 128 9.84 0.27 -2.51
N LEU A 129 11.07 0.32 -3.01
CA LEU A 129 12.21 -0.36 -2.39
C LEU A 129 12.62 0.22 -1.03
N ARG A 130 12.49 1.53 -0.85
CA ARG A 130 12.90 2.22 0.38
C ARG A 130 11.77 3.10 0.91
N PRO A 131 11.36 2.97 2.18
CA PRO A 131 10.23 3.72 2.74
C PRO A 131 10.32 5.25 2.59
N GLN A 132 11.54 5.80 2.58
CA GLN A 132 11.77 7.23 2.41
C GLN A 132 11.46 7.73 1.00
N ASP A 133 11.50 6.88 -0.01
CA ASP A 133 11.34 7.25 -1.41
C ASP A 133 9.86 7.27 -1.85
N ILE A 134 8.93 6.90 -0.98
CA ILE A 134 7.51 6.75 -1.32
C ILE A 134 6.92 7.98 -2.01
N GLN A 135 7.29 9.19 -1.60
CA GLN A 135 6.77 10.42 -2.21
C GLN A 135 7.24 10.58 -3.68
N MET A 136 8.43 10.10 -4.00
CA MET A 136 8.96 10.10 -5.37
C MET A 136 8.30 8.98 -6.18
N THR A 137 8.27 7.78 -5.63
CA THR A 137 7.67 6.61 -6.27
C THR A 137 6.19 6.84 -6.65
N ILE A 138 5.38 7.45 -5.75
CA ILE A 138 3.98 7.77 -6.05
C ILE A 138 3.86 8.72 -7.25
N LYS A 139 4.75 9.71 -7.35
CA LYS A 139 4.73 10.67 -8.48
C LYS A 139 5.13 10.04 -9.81
N GLU A 140 6.01 9.06 -9.77
CA GLU A 140 6.45 8.31 -10.97
C GLU A 140 5.38 7.32 -11.41
N VAL A 141 4.88 6.51 -10.50
CA VAL A 141 3.93 5.43 -10.77
C VAL A 141 2.52 5.96 -10.98
N ARG A 142 2.09 6.97 -10.21
CA ARG A 142 0.73 7.54 -10.24
C ARG A 142 -0.33 6.44 -10.07
N PRO A 143 -0.39 5.78 -8.88
CA PRO A 143 -1.22 4.62 -8.66
C PRO A 143 -2.71 4.95 -8.79
N THR A 144 -3.48 3.97 -9.24
CA THR A 144 -4.95 4.02 -9.25
C THR A 144 -5.54 3.58 -7.91
N ALA A 145 -4.80 2.74 -7.16
CA ALA A 145 -5.14 2.35 -5.79
C ALA A 145 -3.87 2.09 -4.97
N MET A 146 -3.94 2.28 -3.68
CA MET A 146 -2.82 2.07 -2.78
C MET A 146 -3.32 1.90 -1.35
N CYS A 147 -2.95 0.82 -0.67
CA CYS A 147 -3.19 0.75 0.76
C CYS A 147 -2.23 1.66 1.53
N SER A 148 -2.69 2.23 2.63
CA SER A 148 -1.92 3.20 3.38
C SER A 148 -2.18 3.13 4.89
N VAL A 149 -1.42 3.90 5.63
CA VAL A 149 -1.59 4.07 7.08
C VAL A 149 -1.84 5.55 7.40
N PRO A 150 -2.49 5.90 8.52
CA PRO A 150 -2.79 7.28 8.89
C PRO A 150 -1.58 8.21 8.83
N ARG A 151 -0.40 7.72 9.20
CA ARG A 151 0.85 8.48 9.18
C ARG A 151 1.23 9.02 7.80
N PHE A 152 0.87 8.31 6.74
CA PHE A 152 1.06 8.79 5.37
C PHE A 152 0.22 10.04 5.12
N TRP A 153 -1.07 9.99 5.46
CA TRP A 153 -1.99 11.12 5.26
C TRP A 153 -1.69 12.31 6.17
N GLU A 154 -1.22 12.06 7.40
CA GLU A 154 -0.73 13.13 8.29
C GLU A 154 0.42 13.92 7.65
N LYS A 155 1.36 13.23 7.00
CA LYS A 155 2.47 13.89 6.28
C LYS A 155 1.97 14.69 5.08
N VAL A 156 1.02 14.14 4.30
CA VAL A 156 0.39 14.86 3.18
C VAL A 156 -0.32 16.11 3.69
N TYR A 157 -1.13 15.97 4.74
CA TYR A 157 -1.85 17.08 5.37
C TYR A 157 -0.91 18.17 5.88
N ALA A 158 0.14 17.81 6.59
CA ALA A 158 1.14 18.74 7.08
C ALA A 158 1.83 19.51 5.94
N GLY A 159 2.27 18.81 4.90
CA GLY A 159 2.92 19.43 3.75
C GLY A 159 2.00 20.40 2.98
N VAL A 160 0.73 20.05 2.82
CA VAL A 160 -0.23 20.97 2.16
C VAL A 160 -0.50 22.18 3.03
N ASN A 161 -0.64 22.03 4.35
CA ASN A 161 -0.81 23.17 5.27
C ASN A 161 0.42 24.10 5.28
N GLU A 162 1.62 23.57 5.18
CA GLU A 162 2.85 24.35 5.05
C GLU A 162 2.83 25.21 3.77
N VAL A 163 2.42 24.63 2.63
CA VAL A 163 2.28 25.36 1.35
C VAL A 163 1.21 26.43 1.47
N ILE A 164 0.06 26.15 2.09
CA ILE A 164 -0.99 27.14 2.33
C ILE A 164 -0.49 28.24 3.28
N GLY A 165 0.23 27.86 4.33
CA GLY A 165 0.80 28.79 5.32
C GLY A 165 1.79 29.78 4.71
N SER A 166 2.64 29.31 3.80
CA SER A 166 3.65 30.13 3.11
C SER A 166 3.08 30.95 1.95
N ALA A 167 1.88 30.63 1.46
CA ALA A 167 1.22 31.40 0.41
C ALA A 167 0.74 32.77 0.95
N THR A 168 0.72 33.79 0.07
CA THR A 168 0.30 35.15 0.40
C THR A 168 -0.81 35.69 -0.54
N GLY A 169 -1.48 36.70 -0.12
CA GLY A 169 -2.48 37.38 -0.94
C GLY A 169 -3.62 36.50 -1.44
N VAL A 170 -4.08 36.76 -2.65
CA VAL A 170 -5.21 36.04 -3.28
C VAL A 170 -4.99 34.54 -3.36
N LYS A 171 -3.76 34.09 -3.59
CA LYS A 171 -3.44 32.66 -3.66
C LYS A 171 -3.78 31.93 -2.36
N LYS A 172 -3.39 32.49 -1.21
CA LYS A 172 -3.70 31.93 0.11
C LYS A 172 -5.20 31.82 0.34
N THR A 173 -5.92 32.91 0.10
CA THR A 173 -7.38 33.00 0.27
C THR A 173 -8.08 31.95 -0.61
N LEU A 174 -7.64 31.78 -1.87
CA LEU A 174 -8.22 30.83 -2.80
C LEU A 174 -7.99 29.37 -2.36
N MET A 175 -6.81 29.05 -1.88
CA MET A 175 -6.49 27.70 -1.37
C MET A 175 -7.31 27.39 -0.10
N GLN A 176 -7.45 28.34 0.82
CA GLN A 176 -8.25 28.18 2.03
C GLN A 176 -9.75 28.03 1.71
N ASP A 177 -10.27 28.83 0.79
CA ASP A 177 -11.67 28.75 0.35
C ASP A 177 -11.95 27.40 -0.36
N ALA A 178 -11.00 26.92 -1.17
CA ALA A 178 -11.12 25.59 -1.78
C ALA A 178 -11.28 24.49 -0.71
N ILE A 179 -10.40 24.43 0.29
CA ILE A 179 -10.51 23.41 1.37
C ILE A 179 -11.85 23.54 2.10
N LYS A 180 -12.31 24.77 2.40
CA LYS A 180 -13.62 24.99 3.04
C LYS A 180 -14.78 24.47 2.18
N VAL A 181 -14.79 24.81 0.89
CA VAL A 181 -15.82 24.37 -0.06
C VAL A 181 -15.82 22.86 -0.22
N GLY A 182 -14.63 22.25 -0.34
CA GLY A 182 -14.50 20.79 -0.43
C GLY A 182 -15.01 20.10 0.82
N ARG A 183 -14.67 20.62 2.00
CA ARG A 183 -15.16 20.09 3.28
C ARG A 183 -16.69 20.19 3.36
N GLU A 184 -17.26 21.33 3.08
CA GLU A 184 -18.70 21.52 3.11
C GLU A 184 -19.40 20.57 2.13
N HIS A 185 -18.93 20.52 0.86
CA HIS A 185 -19.52 19.67 -0.17
C HIS A 185 -19.39 18.18 0.15
N ASN A 186 -18.18 17.70 0.40
CA ASN A 186 -17.94 16.25 0.54
C ASN A 186 -18.26 15.73 1.95
N VAL A 187 -17.79 16.39 3.00
CA VAL A 187 -17.94 15.88 4.37
C VAL A 187 -19.35 16.16 4.93
N GLU A 188 -19.90 17.37 4.71
CA GLU A 188 -21.20 17.71 5.30
C GLU A 188 -22.40 17.22 4.46
N TYR A 189 -22.22 17.02 3.16
CA TYR A 189 -23.30 16.53 2.29
C TYR A 189 -23.03 15.13 1.76
N VAL A 190 -22.03 14.91 0.89
CA VAL A 190 -21.85 13.67 0.14
C VAL A 190 -21.61 12.46 1.09
N CYS A 191 -20.70 12.59 2.05
CA CYS A 191 -20.42 11.52 3.02
C CYS A 191 -21.61 11.20 3.94
N LYS A 192 -22.57 12.13 4.07
CA LYS A 192 -23.82 11.93 4.82
C LYS A 192 -24.99 11.47 3.94
N GLY A 193 -24.71 11.09 2.68
CA GLY A 193 -25.73 10.67 1.73
C GLY A 193 -26.70 11.77 1.28
N LYS A 194 -26.30 13.06 1.42
CA LYS A 194 -27.13 14.23 1.08
C LYS A 194 -26.66 14.85 -0.22
N SER A 195 -27.58 15.44 -0.96
CA SER A 195 -27.25 16.28 -2.11
C SER A 195 -26.83 17.69 -1.68
N ALA A 196 -25.67 18.15 -2.15
CA ALA A 196 -25.24 19.53 -1.89
C ALA A 196 -26.09 20.54 -2.70
N PRO A 197 -26.31 21.75 -2.18
CA PRO A 197 -26.96 22.83 -2.93
C PRO A 197 -26.24 23.08 -4.26
N LEU A 198 -26.99 23.44 -5.31
CA LEU A 198 -26.44 23.60 -6.66
C LEU A 198 -25.26 24.57 -6.73
N TRP A 199 -25.38 25.73 -6.04
CA TRP A 199 -24.30 26.72 -6.00
C TRP A 199 -22.99 26.13 -5.37
N LEU A 200 -23.12 25.32 -4.30
CA LEU A 200 -21.99 24.70 -3.64
C LEU A 200 -21.37 23.64 -4.55
N HIS A 201 -22.21 22.83 -5.22
CA HIS A 201 -21.76 21.84 -6.18
C HIS A 201 -21.01 22.47 -7.36
N MET A 202 -21.51 23.57 -7.92
CA MET A 202 -20.82 24.30 -9.00
C MET A 202 -19.47 24.86 -8.55
N LYS A 203 -19.42 25.43 -7.35
CA LYS A 203 -18.17 25.96 -6.77
C LYS A 203 -17.17 24.85 -6.48
N TYR A 204 -17.62 23.70 -5.97
CA TYR A 204 -16.80 22.51 -5.78
C TYR A 204 -16.23 22.02 -7.12
N LYS A 205 -17.06 21.91 -8.17
CA LYS A 205 -16.62 21.50 -9.50
C LYS A 205 -15.59 22.45 -10.13
N PHE A 206 -15.68 23.75 -9.85
CA PHE A 206 -14.65 24.71 -10.25
C PHE A 206 -13.32 24.41 -9.56
N TYR A 207 -13.31 24.16 -8.22
CA TYR A 207 -12.11 23.83 -7.50
C TYR A 207 -11.57 22.42 -7.83
N GLU A 208 -12.46 21.48 -8.14
CA GLU A 208 -12.07 20.14 -8.60
C GLU A 208 -11.21 20.21 -9.86
N LYS A 209 -11.62 21.02 -10.83
CA LYS A 209 -10.89 21.19 -12.10
C LYS A 209 -9.62 22.02 -11.98
N THR A 210 -9.49 22.82 -10.96
CA THR A 210 -8.37 23.77 -10.81
C THR A 210 -7.45 23.38 -9.66
N ILE A 211 -7.89 23.53 -8.42
CA ILE A 211 -7.04 23.38 -7.24
C ILE A 211 -6.85 21.90 -6.86
N TYR A 212 -7.93 21.11 -6.75
CA TYR A 212 -7.80 19.71 -6.29
C TYR A 212 -7.13 18.83 -7.33
N SER A 213 -7.42 19.02 -8.63
CA SER A 213 -6.72 18.29 -9.68
C SER A 213 -5.22 18.59 -9.70
N LEU A 214 -4.84 19.86 -9.52
CA LEU A 214 -3.43 20.24 -9.42
C LEU A 214 -2.77 19.66 -8.18
N LEU A 215 -3.45 19.69 -7.03
CA LEU A 215 -2.97 19.10 -5.79
C LEU A 215 -2.76 17.59 -5.95
N LYS A 216 -3.77 16.86 -6.42
CA LYS A 216 -3.69 15.41 -6.65
C LYS A 216 -2.56 15.07 -7.62
N LYS A 217 -2.41 15.84 -8.71
CA LYS A 217 -1.31 15.66 -9.67
C LYS A 217 0.07 15.91 -9.04
N THR A 218 0.18 16.95 -8.21
CA THR A 218 1.45 17.26 -7.50
C THR A 218 1.84 16.15 -6.53
N LEU A 219 0.85 15.48 -5.94
CA LEU A 219 1.03 14.33 -5.05
C LEU A 219 1.23 13.02 -5.81
N GLY A 220 0.92 12.95 -7.12
CA GLY A 220 0.90 11.72 -7.91
C GLY A 220 -0.33 10.84 -7.66
N LEU A 221 -1.41 11.40 -7.10
CA LEU A 221 -2.65 10.69 -6.73
C LEU A 221 -3.82 11.02 -7.66
N ASP A 222 -3.56 11.62 -8.79
CA ASP A 222 -4.58 12.14 -9.71
C ASP A 222 -5.28 11.06 -10.54
N ARG A 223 -4.73 9.84 -10.60
CA ARG A 223 -5.35 8.66 -11.20
C ARG A 223 -6.10 7.80 -10.17
N GLY A 224 -5.94 8.12 -8.89
CA GLY A 224 -6.43 7.29 -7.80
C GLY A 224 -7.95 7.22 -7.72
N ALA A 225 -8.49 6.01 -7.63
CA ALA A 225 -9.89 5.72 -7.41
C ALA A 225 -10.19 5.55 -5.92
N PHE A 226 -9.32 4.86 -5.17
CA PHE A 226 -9.48 4.65 -3.74
C PHE A 226 -8.15 4.33 -3.05
N PHE A 227 -8.06 4.71 -1.77
CA PHE A 227 -6.85 4.58 -0.95
C PHE A 227 -7.20 4.03 0.44
N PRO A 228 -7.45 2.71 0.59
CA PRO A 228 -7.78 2.13 1.88
C PRO A 228 -6.70 2.41 2.91
N THR A 229 -7.13 2.79 4.11
CA THR A 229 -6.26 3.17 5.21
C THR A 229 -6.59 2.32 6.44
N ALA A 230 -5.59 1.68 7.03
CA ALA A 230 -5.75 0.81 8.20
C ALA A 230 -4.57 0.92 9.17
N GLY A 231 -4.61 0.10 10.22
CA GLY A 231 -3.56 -0.03 11.23
C GLY A 231 -3.73 0.88 12.45
N ALA A 232 -4.39 2.02 12.31
CA ALA A 232 -4.73 2.92 13.41
C ALA A 232 -5.89 3.85 13.00
N ALA A 233 -6.47 4.57 13.96
CA ALA A 233 -7.46 5.59 13.67
C ALA A 233 -6.82 6.79 12.97
N ILE A 234 -7.42 7.25 11.88
CA ILE A 234 -7.00 8.49 11.22
C ILE A 234 -7.54 9.69 12.02
N PRO A 235 -6.71 10.73 12.30
CA PRO A 235 -7.20 11.93 12.97
C PRO A 235 -8.31 12.61 12.17
N PRO A 236 -9.42 13.05 12.81
CA PRO A 236 -10.58 13.62 12.10
C PRO A 236 -10.22 14.77 11.16
N ALA A 237 -9.32 15.66 11.56
CA ALA A 237 -8.88 16.78 10.72
C ALA A 237 -8.16 16.34 9.44
N VAL A 238 -7.40 15.24 9.52
CA VAL A 238 -6.70 14.63 8.37
C VAL A 238 -7.70 13.96 7.44
N GLN A 239 -8.64 13.22 7.99
CA GLN A 239 -9.72 12.56 7.24
C GLN A 239 -10.59 13.61 6.51
N ASP A 240 -11.04 14.65 7.23
CA ASP A 240 -11.81 15.75 6.64
C ASP A 240 -11.06 16.40 5.47
N PHE A 241 -9.76 16.63 5.64
CA PHE A 241 -8.93 17.21 4.57
C PHE A 241 -8.86 16.30 3.34
N VAL A 242 -8.56 15.02 3.52
CA VAL A 242 -8.43 14.04 2.42
C VAL A 242 -9.74 13.96 1.63
N LEU A 243 -10.87 13.82 2.32
CA LEU A 243 -12.19 13.83 1.71
C LEU A 243 -12.53 15.18 1.04
N SER A 244 -12.13 16.31 1.65
CA SER A 244 -12.36 17.67 1.09
C SER A 244 -11.76 17.83 -0.30
N VAL A 245 -10.59 17.27 -0.55
CA VAL A 245 -9.91 17.38 -1.86
C VAL A 245 -10.29 16.27 -2.83
N GLY A 246 -11.28 15.44 -2.47
CA GLY A 246 -11.80 14.37 -3.33
C GLY A 246 -10.82 13.21 -3.50
N ILE A 247 -10.11 12.85 -2.46
CA ILE A 247 -9.35 11.61 -2.33
C ILE A 247 -10.20 10.66 -1.48
N ASN A 248 -10.52 9.47 -2.01
CA ASN A 248 -11.43 8.49 -1.41
C ASN A 248 -10.69 7.28 -0.85
#